data_5598b82d5ebbb70161b524bb93790dfb
#
_entry.id   5598b82d5ebbb70161b524bb93790dfb
#
_cell.length_a   1.000
_cell.length_b   1.000
_cell.length_c   1.000
_cell.angle_alpha   90.00
_cell.angle_beta   90.00
_cell.angle_gamma   90.00
#
_symmetry.space_group_name_H-M   'P 1'
#
loop_
_entity.id
_entity.type
_entity.pdbx_description
1 polymer ?
#
loop_
_entity_poly.entity_id
_entity_poly.type
_entity_poly.pdbx_seq_one_letter_code
_entity_poly.pdbx_strand_id
1 'polypeptide(L)'
;FNSSTDTTNSALTNWREFFPDPNLIALIDTALANNQELNILLQEIAVDNNEILARKGEYLPFVNIGAGAGLEKDGEYTRHGAVDESLNIREGQAIPEPLPDFMVGAFASWELDVWKKLRNGKKAAVARYLSSVEGRNFMVTNLIAEISNAYYELMALDNQLEIIQRNIAIQRNALRI
;
A
#
# COMPACT_ATOMS: atom_id res chain seq x y z
N PHE A 1 8.20 -22.88 40.97
CA PHE A 1 8.30 -21.68 40.12
C PHE A 1 9.66 -21.05 40.44
N ASN A 2 10.57 -21.11 39.50
CA ASN A 2 11.86 -20.45 39.59
C ASN A 2 11.61 -18.93 39.45
N SER A 3 11.73 -18.16 40.49
CA SER A 3 11.67 -16.71 40.44
C SER A 3 12.96 -16.21 39.79
N SER A 4 12.92 -16.08 38.46
CA SER A 4 13.98 -15.39 37.72
C SER A 4 14.04 -13.94 38.19
N THR A 5 15.20 -13.49 38.64
CA THR A 5 15.47 -12.07 38.95
C THR A 5 15.76 -11.26 37.69
N ASP A 6 15.66 -11.89 36.50
CA ASP A 6 15.85 -11.22 35.23
C ASP A 6 14.63 -10.38 34.91
N THR A 7 14.81 -9.06 34.94
CA THR A 7 13.81 -8.05 34.58
C THR A 7 13.97 -7.55 33.13
N THR A 8 14.83 -8.18 32.32
CA THR A 8 15.01 -7.80 30.93
C THR A 8 13.72 -8.06 30.14
N ASN A 9 13.31 -7.08 29.34
CA ASN A 9 12.12 -7.21 28.51
C ASN A 9 12.44 -8.09 27.30
N SER A 10 11.99 -9.33 27.31
CA SER A 10 12.19 -10.29 26.22
C SER A 10 11.63 -9.81 24.87
N ALA A 11 10.69 -8.87 24.87
CA ALA A 11 10.16 -8.28 23.64
C ALA A 11 11.18 -7.42 22.87
N LEU A 12 12.28 -7.03 23.50
CA LEU A 12 13.38 -6.29 22.87
C LEU A 12 14.48 -7.20 22.31
N THR A 13 14.43 -8.50 22.61
CA THR A 13 15.43 -9.47 22.14
C THR A 13 15.18 -9.76 20.67
N ASN A 14 16.24 -9.70 19.87
CA ASN A 14 16.16 -10.09 18.47
C ASN A 14 15.86 -11.61 18.39
N TRP A 15 14.90 -12.01 17.57
CA TRP A 15 14.50 -13.41 17.39
C TRP A 15 15.66 -14.33 17.00
N ARG A 16 16.68 -13.83 16.27
CA ARG A 16 17.90 -14.57 15.91
C ARG A 16 18.77 -14.90 17.10
N GLU A 17 18.72 -14.09 18.15
CA GLU A 17 19.44 -14.33 19.41
C GLU A 17 18.63 -15.22 20.37
N PHE A 18 17.30 -15.22 20.18
CA PHE A 18 16.39 -16.02 20.98
C PHE A 18 16.45 -17.50 20.61
N PHE A 19 16.59 -17.85 19.33
CA PHE A 19 16.68 -19.23 18.87
C PHE A 19 18.14 -19.63 18.63
N PRO A 20 18.67 -20.65 19.36
CA PRO A 20 20.05 -21.10 19.20
C PRO A 20 20.26 -22.06 18.02
N ASP A 21 19.18 -22.63 17.44
CA ASP A 21 19.26 -23.63 16.38
C ASP A 21 19.46 -23.00 14.99
N PRO A 22 20.61 -23.23 14.33
CA PRO A 22 20.90 -22.66 13.03
C PRO A 22 19.95 -23.16 11.91
N ASN A 23 19.40 -24.39 12.04
CA ASN A 23 18.48 -24.95 11.05
C ASN A 23 17.13 -24.21 11.12
N LEU A 24 16.64 -23.95 12.34
CA LEU A 24 15.43 -23.18 12.53
C LEU A 24 15.61 -21.75 12.01
N ILE A 25 16.75 -21.09 12.27
CA ILE A 25 17.05 -19.77 11.77
C ILE A 25 17.02 -19.75 10.22
N ALA A 26 17.68 -20.72 9.57
CA ALA A 26 17.69 -20.82 8.11
C ALA A 26 16.28 -21.06 7.52
N LEU A 27 15.45 -21.85 8.21
CA LEU A 27 14.07 -22.09 7.81
C LEU A 27 13.23 -20.82 7.91
N ILE A 28 13.34 -20.09 9.01
CA ILE A 28 12.66 -18.79 9.21
C ILE A 28 13.11 -17.80 8.13
N ASP A 29 14.41 -17.67 7.86
CA ASP A 29 14.93 -16.76 6.83
C ASP A 29 14.37 -17.08 5.45
N THR A 30 14.31 -18.36 5.11
CA THR A 30 13.74 -18.82 3.84
C THR A 30 12.24 -18.49 3.76
N ALA A 31 11.50 -18.71 4.83
CA ALA A 31 10.07 -18.40 4.89
C ALA A 31 9.82 -16.88 4.76
N LEU A 32 10.56 -16.07 5.50
CA LEU A 32 10.43 -14.59 5.42
C LEU A 32 10.78 -14.05 4.04
N ALA A 33 11.76 -14.63 3.35
CA ALA A 33 12.16 -14.20 2.01
C ALA A 33 11.13 -14.57 0.92
N ASN A 34 10.39 -15.67 1.11
CA ASN A 34 9.49 -16.22 0.10
C ASN A 34 7.99 -16.11 0.45
N ASN A 35 7.64 -15.48 1.57
CA ASN A 35 6.26 -15.34 1.97
C ASN A 35 5.52 -14.31 1.11
N GLN A 36 4.46 -14.76 0.41
CA GLN A 36 3.68 -13.92 -0.48
C GLN A 36 2.84 -12.88 0.27
N GLU A 37 2.36 -13.20 1.48
CA GLU A 37 1.59 -12.25 2.31
C GLU A 37 2.47 -11.09 2.78
N LEU A 38 3.73 -11.36 3.14
CA LEU A 38 4.68 -10.28 3.43
C LEU A 38 4.93 -9.38 2.22
N ASN A 39 5.01 -9.96 1.02
CA ASN A 39 5.15 -9.18 -0.21
C ASN A 39 3.90 -8.32 -0.48
N ILE A 40 2.70 -8.83 -0.22
CA ILE A 40 1.46 -8.05 -0.33
C ILE A 40 1.49 -6.88 0.65
N LEU A 41 1.82 -7.12 1.93
CA LEU A 41 1.90 -6.05 2.94
C LEU A 41 2.95 -4.98 2.58
N LEU A 42 4.07 -5.36 1.99
CA LEU A 42 5.07 -4.40 1.52
C LEU A 42 4.51 -3.50 0.40
N GLN A 43 3.67 -4.05 -0.49
CA GLN A 43 3.00 -3.26 -1.51
C GLN A 43 1.92 -2.35 -0.90
N GLU A 44 1.16 -2.83 0.09
CA GLU A 44 0.19 -2.01 0.81
C GLU A 44 0.86 -0.83 1.53
N ILE A 45 2.00 -1.06 2.19
CA ILE A 45 2.81 0.01 2.80
C ILE A 45 3.25 1.04 1.75
N ALA A 46 3.64 0.59 0.55
CA ALA A 46 3.99 1.49 -0.55
C ALA A 46 2.79 2.29 -1.06
N VAL A 47 1.61 1.68 -1.15
CA VAL A 47 0.34 2.36 -1.50
C VAL A 47 0.00 3.41 -0.46
N ASP A 48 0.05 3.09 0.83
CA ASP A 48 -0.23 4.04 1.92
C ASP A 48 0.76 5.22 1.92
N ASN A 49 2.03 4.97 1.62
CA ASN A 49 3.02 6.03 1.47
C ASN A 49 2.72 6.95 0.27
N ASN A 50 2.26 6.39 -0.85
CA ASN A 50 1.83 7.19 -2.01
C ASN A 50 0.55 7.98 -1.72
N GLU A 51 -0.37 7.44 -0.90
CA GLU A 51 -1.55 8.18 -0.43
C GLU A 51 -1.17 9.44 0.35
N ILE A 52 -0.10 9.41 1.16
CA ILE A 52 0.42 10.60 1.85
C ILE A 52 0.84 11.67 0.84
N LEU A 53 1.48 11.28 -0.28
CA LEU A 53 1.89 12.20 -1.33
C LEU A 53 0.68 12.78 -2.07
N ALA A 54 -0.32 11.95 -2.38
CA ALA A 54 -1.57 12.38 -2.99
C ALA A 54 -2.28 13.41 -2.10
N ARG A 55 -2.45 13.13 -0.81
CA ARG A 55 -3.05 14.07 0.15
C ARG A 55 -2.23 15.34 0.35
N LYS A 56 -0.91 15.26 0.19
CA LYS A 56 -0.06 16.45 0.18
C LYS A 56 -0.33 17.33 -1.03
N GLY A 57 -0.62 16.75 -2.18
CA GLY A 57 -0.94 17.48 -3.41
C GLY A 57 -2.24 18.25 -3.31
N GLU A 58 -3.27 17.71 -2.63
CA GLU A 58 -4.62 18.28 -2.56
C GLU A 58 -4.68 19.71 -1.98
N TYR A 59 -3.75 20.11 -1.12
CA TYR A 59 -3.72 21.49 -0.59
C TYR A 59 -2.76 22.43 -1.32
N LEU A 60 -2.17 21.98 -2.43
CA LEU A 60 -1.38 22.81 -3.34
C LEU A 60 -2.27 23.38 -4.45
N PRO A 61 -1.90 24.53 -5.05
CA PRO A 61 -2.64 25.03 -6.20
C PRO A 61 -2.51 24.10 -7.40
N PHE A 62 -3.62 23.86 -8.08
CA PHE A 62 -3.67 23.15 -9.36
C PHE A 62 -3.58 24.14 -10.51
N VAL A 63 -2.69 23.89 -11.46
CA VAL A 63 -2.55 24.68 -12.68
C VAL A 63 -2.91 23.80 -13.87
N ASN A 64 -3.90 24.19 -14.63
CA ASN A 64 -4.33 23.53 -15.85
C ASN A 64 -4.02 24.44 -17.04
N ILE A 65 -3.50 23.87 -18.12
CA ILE A 65 -3.30 24.54 -19.39
C ILE A 65 -4.27 23.89 -20.37
N GLY A 66 -5.10 24.73 -21.01
CA GLY A 66 -6.08 24.27 -22.00
C GLY A 66 -5.91 25.00 -23.31
N ALA A 67 -6.10 24.30 -24.40
CA ALA A 67 -6.24 24.85 -25.73
C ALA A 67 -7.50 24.28 -26.36
N GLY A 68 -8.30 25.10 -26.99
CA GLY A 68 -9.52 24.72 -27.68
C GLY A 68 -9.59 25.37 -29.05
N ALA A 69 -10.19 24.63 -30.00
CA ALA A 69 -10.58 25.16 -31.28
C ALA A 69 -12.04 24.77 -31.54
N GLY A 70 -12.84 25.68 -31.94
CA GLY A 70 -14.26 25.50 -32.23
C GLY A 70 -14.68 26.22 -33.48
N LEU A 71 -15.88 25.87 -33.93
CA LEU A 71 -16.61 26.58 -34.99
C LEU A 71 -17.95 26.97 -34.40
N GLU A 72 -18.26 28.26 -34.44
CA GLU A 72 -19.51 28.80 -33.97
C GLU A 72 -20.39 29.21 -35.17
N LYS A 73 -21.64 28.79 -35.16
CA LYS A 73 -22.63 29.22 -36.13
C LYS A 73 -23.98 29.38 -35.46
N ASP A 74 -24.45 30.61 -35.42
CA ASP A 74 -25.78 30.92 -34.94
C ASP A 74 -26.85 30.55 -35.99
N GLY A 75 -28.03 30.18 -35.49
CA GLY A 75 -29.15 29.88 -36.39
C GLY A 75 -29.61 31.16 -37.09
N GLU A 76 -29.77 31.15 -38.41
CA GLU A 76 -30.14 32.28 -39.30
C GLU A 76 -31.39 33.03 -38.82
N TYR A 77 -32.40 32.30 -38.28
CA TYR A 77 -33.62 32.87 -37.75
C TYR A 77 -33.62 33.12 -36.23
N THR A 78 -32.47 33.21 -35.63
CA THR A 78 -32.32 33.61 -34.23
C THR A 78 -31.96 35.07 -34.13
N ARG A 79 -32.07 35.62 -32.91
CA ARG A 79 -31.64 37.01 -32.63
C ARG A 79 -30.16 37.23 -32.97
N HIS A 80 -29.31 36.25 -32.62
CA HIS A 80 -27.86 36.34 -32.85
C HIS A 80 -27.54 36.20 -34.33
N GLY A 81 -28.13 35.28 -35.05
CA GLY A 81 -27.94 35.13 -36.48
C GLY A 81 -28.39 36.36 -37.30
N ALA A 82 -29.52 36.97 -36.92
CA ALA A 82 -30.00 38.22 -37.58
C ALA A 82 -29.02 39.40 -37.31
N VAL A 83 -28.33 39.41 -36.16
CA VAL A 83 -27.30 40.43 -35.86
C VAL A 83 -26.06 40.14 -36.70
N ASP A 84 -25.62 38.89 -36.80
CA ASP A 84 -24.43 38.47 -37.55
C ASP A 84 -24.61 38.77 -39.05
N GLU A 85 -25.79 38.55 -39.58
CA GLU A 85 -26.14 38.89 -40.98
C GLU A 85 -26.11 40.39 -41.25
N SER A 86 -26.42 41.19 -40.23
CA SER A 86 -26.49 42.68 -40.36
C SER A 86 -25.15 43.38 -40.11
N LEU A 87 -24.18 42.70 -39.48
CA LEU A 87 -22.89 43.25 -39.09
C LEU A 87 -21.76 42.71 -40.00
N ASN A 88 -20.75 43.55 -40.18
CA ASN A 88 -19.51 43.21 -40.82
C ASN A 88 -18.40 43.05 -39.78
N ILE A 89 -17.55 41.98 -39.89
CA ILE A 89 -16.39 41.77 -39.05
C ILE A 89 -15.30 42.83 -39.30
N ARG A 90 -15.25 43.35 -40.51
CA ARG A 90 -14.47 44.51 -40.97
C ARG A 90 -15.25 45.27 -42.03
N GLU A 91 -14.86 46.51 -42.31
CA GLU A 91 -15.49 47.31 -43.33
C GLU A 91 -15.56 46.53 -44.66
N GLY A 92 -16.77 46.27 -45.15
CA GLY A 92 -17.02 45.51 -46.38
C GLY A 92 -16.84 44.01 -46.34
N GLN A 93 -16.61 43.43 -45.17
CA GLN A 93 -16.41 41.98 -44.98
C GLN A 93 -17.45 41.42 -44.01
N ALA A 94 -18.34 40.58 -44.48
CA ALA A 94 -19.30 39.85 -43.64
C ALA A 94 -18.63 38.94 -42.65
N ILE A 95 -19.33 38.61 -41.57
CA ILE A 95 -18.88 37.61 -40.58
C ILE A 95 -18.81 36.23 -41.30
N PRO A 96 -17.65 35.51 -41.21
CA PRO A 96 -17.57 34.17 -41.77
C PRO A 96 -18.53 33.18 -41.07
N GLU A 97 -19.23 32.38 -41.82
CA GLU A 97 -20.07 31.31 -41.29
C GLU A 97 -19.58 29.92 -41.77
N PRO A 98 -19.15 29.05 -40.85
CA PRO A 98 -19.05 29.23 -39.40
C PRO A 98 -17.82 30.07 -38.98
N LEU A 99 -17.93 30.80 -37.87
CA LEU A 99 -16.86 31.60 -37.32
C LEU A 99 -15.88 30.69 -36.55
N PRO A 100 -14.59 30.64 -36.91
CA PRO A 100 -13.62 29.88 -36.13
C PRO A 100 -13.29 30.58 -34.80
N ASP A 101 -13.33 29.81 -33.72
CA ASP A 101 -12.93 30.26 -32.37
C ASP A 101 -11.72 29.46 -31.88
N PHE A 102 -10.73 30.16 -31.38
CA PHE A 102 -9.50 29.58 -30.83
C PHE A 102 -9.25 30.13 -29.45
N MET A 103 -9.12 29.23 -28.49
CA MET A 103 -8.83 29.56 -27.10
C MET A 103 -7.54 28.89 -26.65
N VAL A 104 -6.67 29.67 -26.03
CA VAL A 104 -5.52 29.16 -25.26
C VAL A 104 -5.52 29.86 -23.91
N GLY A 105 -5.48 29.07 -22.85
CA GLY A 105 -5.52 29.63 -21.50
C GLY A 105 -4.81 28.77 -20.47
N ALA A 106 -4.38 29.42 -19.38
CA ALA A 106 -3.92 28.76 -18.17
C ALA A 106 -4.88 29.13 -17.04
N PHE A 107 -5.34 28.11 -16.30
CA PHE A 107 -6.28 28.24 -15.20
C PHE A 107 -5.63 27.70 -13.93
N ALA A 108 -5.63 28.49 -12.87
CA ALA A 108 -5.18 28.05 -11.54
C ALA A 108 -6.37 27.99 -10.60
N SER A 109 -6.48 26.87 -9.88
CA SER A 109 -7.46 26.70 -8.81
C SER A 109 -6.76 26.32 -7.52
N TRP A 110 -7.18 26.89 -6.41
CA TRP A 110 -6.62 26.62 -5.11
C TRP A 110 -7.70 26.64 -4.03
N GLU A 111 -7.82 25.53 -3.28
CA GLU A 111 -8.68 25.45 -2.11
C GLU A 111 -7.89 25.86 -0.87
N LEU A 112 -8.29 26.98 -0.27
CA LEU A 112 -7.71 27.44 0.99
C LEU A 112 -8.22 26.56 2.14
N ASP A 113 -7.32 25.79 2.73
CA ASP A 113 -7.63 24.84 3.82
C ASP A 113 -7.76 25.56 5.19
N VAL A 114 -8.73 26.48 5.31
CA VAL A 114 -8.98 27.26 6.52
C VAL A 114 -9.33 26.38 7.71
N TRP A 115 -10.17 25.37 7.47
CA TRP A 115 -10.69 24.43 8.48
C TRP A 115 -9.80 23.22 8.69
N LYS A 116 -8.62 23.17 8.07
CA LYS A 116 -7.65 22.07 8.17
C LYS A 116 -8.19 20.70 7.71
N LYS A 117 -9.21 20.65 6.86
CA LYS A 117 -9.79 19.42 6.29
C LYS A 117 -8.73 18.61 5.55
N LEU A 118 -8.05 19.24 4.59
CA LEU A 118 -7.03 18.60 3.75
C LEU A 118 -5.78 18.22 4.55
N ARG A 119 -5.34 19.10 5.46
CA ARG A 119 -4.21 18.79 6.36
C ARG A 119 -4.52 17.66 7.32
N ASN A 120 -5.75 17.56 7.82
CA ASN A 120 -6.17 16.45 8.66
C ASN A 120 -6.32 15.15 7.84
N GLY A 121 -6.75 15.23 6.58
CA GLY A 121 -6.72 14.10 5.63
C GLY A 121 -5.32 13.53 5.47
N LYS A 122 -4.30 14.39 5.27
CA LYS A 122 -2.90 13.97 5.23
C LYS A 122 -2.45 13.32 6.54
N LYS A 123 -2.81 13.88 7.71
CA LYS A 123 -2.47 13.27 9.02
C LYS A 123 -3.08 11.88 9.18
N ALA A 124 -4.31 11.69 8.72
CA ALA A 124 -4.97 10.39 8.74
C ALA A 124 -4.25 9.38 7.82
N ALA A 125 -3.79 9.79 6.63
CA ALA A 125 -2.99 8.95 5.76
C ALA A 125 -1.65 8.56 6.40
N VAL A 126 -0.96 9.49 7.09
CA VAL A 126 0.26 9.18 7.85
C VAL A 126 -0.02 8.15 8.95
N ALA A 127 -1.14 8.28 9.67
CA ALA A 127 -1.49 7.32 10.72
C ALA A 127 -1.78 5.92 10.15
N ARG A 128 -2.42 5.82 8.97
CA ARG A 128 -2.61 4.53 8.28
C ARG A 128 -1.29 3.90 7.87
N TYR A 129 -0.42 4.66 7.23
CA TYR A 129 0.92 4.19 6.88
C TYR A 129 1.68 3.62 8.08
N LEU A 130 1.67 4.31 9.22
CA LEU A 130 2.29 3.81 10.45
C LEU A 130 1.62 2.53 10.96
N SER A 131 0.29 2.45 10.87
CA SER A 131 -0.47 1.24 11.21
C SER A 131 -0.11 0.06 10.32
N SER A 132 0.06 0.27 9.01
CA SER A 132 0.47 -0.78 8.07
C SER A 132 1.89 -1.29 8.35
N VAL A 133 2.81 -0.40 8.72
CA VAL A 133 4.17 -0.77 9.13
C VAL A 133 4.16 -1.65 10.38
N GLU A 134 3.38 -1.28 11.40
CA GLU A 134 3.24 -2.09 12.62
C GLU A 134 2.49 -3.41 12.36
N GLY A 135 1.51 -3.40 11.46
CA GLY A 135 0.82 -4.61 10.99
C GLY A 135 1.79 -5.62 10.36
N ARG A 136 2.72 -5.16 9.54
CA ARG A 136 3.80 -6.00 9.00
C ARG A 136 4.69 -6.58 10.10
N ASN A 137 5.11 -5.78 11.06
CA ASN A 137 5.95 -6.24 12.16
C ASN A 137 5.24 -7.31 13.00
N PHE A 138 3.94 -7.14 13.26
CA PHE A 138 3.10 -8.13 13.93
C PHE A 138 3.01 -9.44 13.14
N MET A 139 2.79 -9.38 11.82
CA MET A 139 2.75 -10.56 10.96
C MET A 139 4.09 -11.31 10.93
N VAL A 140 5.21 -10.60 10.83
CA VAL A 140 6.55 -11.21 10.91
C VAL A 140 6.73 -11.97 12.22
N THR A 141 6.32 -11.39 13.33
CA THR A 141 6.41 -12.02 14.65
C THR A 141 5.55 -13.29 14.73
N ASN A 142 4.32 -13.24 14.24
CA ASN A 142 3.43 -14.40 14.22
C ASN A 142 3.98 -15.52 13.33
N LEU A 143 4.47 -15.21 12.14
CA LEU A 143 5.04 -16.19 11.23
C LEU A 143 6.26 -16.89 11.85
N ILE A 144 7.13 -16.15 12.52
CA ILE A 144 8.27 -16.71 13.24
C ILE A 144 7.79 -17.66 14.35
N ALA A 145 6.76 -17.26 15.11
CA ALA A 145 6.22 -18.09 16.19
C ALA A 145 5.59 -19.38 15.66
N GLU A 146 4.82 -19.31 14.57
CA GLU A 146 4.20 -20.49 13.95
C GLU A 146 5.24 -21.48 13.41
N ILE A 147 6.26 -20.99 12.69
CA ILE A 147 7.34 -21.82 12.18
C ILE A 147 8.10 -22.48 13.34
N SER A 148 8.41 -21.73 14.38
CA SER A 148 9.15 -22.24 15.54
C SER A 148 8.34 -23.32 16.26
N ASN A 149 7.05 -23.10 16.47
CA ASN A 149 6.17 -24.07 17.10
C ASN A 149 6.10 -25.37 16.28
N ALA A 150 5.86 -25.25 14.96
CA ALA A 150 5.80 -26.41 14.07
C ALA A 150 7.14 -27.17 14.03
N TYR A 151 8.26 -26.47 14.03
CA TYR A 151 9.59 -27.07 14.04
C TYR A 151 9.85 -27.89 15.30
N TYR A 152 9.58 -27.33 16.48
CA TYR A 152 9.78 -28.05 17.74
C TYR A 152 8.75 -29.18 17.94
N GLU A 153 7.53 -29.03 17.45
CA GLU A 153 6.54 -30.11 17.43
C GLU A 153 7.01 -31.28 16.56
N LEU A 154 7.54 -30.99 15.36
CA LEU A 154 8.11 -31.99 14.49
C LEU A 154 9.28 -32.75 15.16
N MET A 155 10.20 -32.01 15.79
CA MET A 155 11.30 -32.62 16.55
C MET A 155 10.80 -33.55 17.67
N ALA A 156 9.75 -33.13 18.38
CA ALA A 156 9.16 -33.95 19.44
C ALA A 156 8.54 -35.24 18.87
N LEU A 157 7.86 -35.16 17.73
CA LEU A 157 7.29 -36.33 17.04
C LEU A 157 8.37 -37.25 16.49
N ASP A 158 9.45 -36.73 15.94
CA ASP A 158 10.60 -37.52 15.48
C ASP A 158 11.25 -38.30 16.64
N ASN A 159 11.47 -37.66 17.79
CA ASN A 159 11.96 -38.33 18.99
C ASN A 159 11.00 -39.40 19.48
N GLN A 160 9.70 -39.17 19.45
CA GLN A 160 8.70 -40.15 19.83
C GLN A 160 8.73 -41.36 18.88
N LEU A 161 8.85 -41.11 17.58
CA LEU A 161 8.97 -42.16 16.57
C LEU A 161 10.22 -43.03 16.80
N GLU A 162 11.37 -42.41 17.09
CA GLU A 162 12.62 -43.14 17.42
C GLU A 162 12.46 -44.04 18.64
N ILE A 163 11.83 -43.51 19.71
CA ILE A 163 11.55 -44.29 20.94
C ILE A 163 10.66 -45.52 20.61
N ILE A 164 9.61 -45.33 19.84
CA ILE A 164 8.72 -46.43 19.43
C ILE A 164 9.47 -47.47 18.61
N GLN A 165 10.29 -47.05 17.64
CA GLN A 165 11.09 -47.97 16.81
C GLN A 165 12.07 -48.80 17.67
N ARG A 166 12.75 -48.17 18.64
CA ARG A 166 13.62 -48.86 19.59
C ARG A 166 12.86 -49.85 20.45
N ASN A 167 11.67 -49.50 20.94
CA ASN A 167 10.83 -50.41 21.71
C ASN A 167 10.39 -51.62 20.89
N ILE A 168 9.99 -51.42 19.63
CA ILE A 168 9.65 -52.54 18.71
C ILE A 168 10.86 -53.47 18.49
N ALA A 169 12.05 -52.91 18.30
CA ALA A 169 13.27 -53.72 18.14
C ALA A 169 13.57 -54.55 19.40
N ILE A 170 13.44 -53.98 20.60
CA ILE A 170 13.62 -54.70 21.87
C ILE A 170 12.59 -55.81 22.00
N GLN A 171 11.31 -55.57 21.74
CA GLN A 171 10.25 -56.59 21.84
C GLN A 171 10.46 -57.75 20.83
N ARG A 172 10.87 -57.43 19.58
CA ARG A 172 11.21 -58.42 18.59
C ARG A 172 12.38 -59.29 19.02
N ASN A 173 13.38 -58.74 19.66
CA ASN A 173 14.51 -59.53 20.20
C ASN A 173 14.08 -60.41 21.37
N ALA A 174 13.22 -59.91 22.25
CA ALA A 174 12.68 -60.70 23.37
C ALA A 174 11.83 -61.88 22.91
N LEU A 175 11.14 -61.77 21.77
CA LEU A 175 10.35 -62.87 21.17
C LEU A 175 11.20 -63.92 20.45
N ARG A 176 12.49 -63.69 20.22
CA ARG A 176 13.41 -64.61 19.58
C ARG A 176 14.14 -65.53 20.56
N ILE A 177 14.06 -65.26 21.84
CA ILE A 177 14.59 -66.06 22.93
C ILE A 177 13.56 -67.17 23.33
#